data_2083c0fdea34de3d420a05161fb51442
#
_entry.id   2083c0fdea34de3d420a05161fb51442
#
_cell.length_a   1.000
_cell.length_b   1.000
_cell.length_c   1.000
_cell.angle_alpha   90.00
_cell.angle_beta   90.00
_cell.angle_gamma   90.00
#
_symmetry.space_group_name_H-M   'P 1'
#
loop_
_entity.id
_entity.type
_entity.pdbx_description
1 polymer ?
#
loop_
_entity_poly.entity_id
_entity_poly.type
_entity_poly.pdbx_seq_one_letter_code
_entity_poly.pdbx_strand_id
1 'polypeptide(L)'
;MARVVTFGEIMMRLAPPGYQRFIQAHSFDVSYAGGEANVAASLAQFGHEASFVTVLPDNALADAAIAFLRYYGVDTSRVVRSNVGRLGVYFLETGAAQRASRVIYDRAGSTVAITPPDVYDWSQILNGYDHFHTTGITPALGENCARATLDALRTAKQLGLTTSFDLNYRAKLWSTATARRTVEPMLEFVDTVIGNEEDAKNVLGIEAAGTDVQRGEVQHAAYEEVARKIAERHHVANVAITLRESESASVNHWSACLLSEGQFLLSERYTIQVVDRVGAGDSFCGGLLAARLDGMTPADALEFAVAASCLKHSIPGDFNKVSKDEVLRLCSGDASGRVVR
;
A
#
# COMPACT_ATOMS: atom_id res chain seq x y z
N MET A 1 -2.27 16.67 13.32
CA MET A 1 -3.18 15.55 13.01
C MET A 1 -3.91 15.92 11.73
N ALA A 2 -3.75 15.14 10.68
CA ALA A 2 -4.37 15.37 9.37
C ALA A 2 -5.56 14.42 9.17
N ARG A 3 -6.48 14.79 8.27
CA ARG A 3 -7.63 13.99 7.86
C ARG A 3 -7.33 13.36 6.50
N VAL A 4 -7.24 12.04 6.46
CA VAL A 4 -6.87 11.27 5.27
C VAL A 4 -8.03 10.38 4.85
N VAL A 5 -8.27 10.29 3.56
CA VAL A 5 -9.24 9.37 3.00
C VAL A 5 -8.60 8.46 1.98
N THR A 6 -8.90 7.16 2.04
CA THR A 6 -8.41 6.17 1.10
C THR A 6 -9.56 5.47 0.39
N PHE A 7 -9.37 5.08 -0.87
CA PHE A 7 -10.40 4.39 -1.68
C PHE A 7 -9.86 3.10 -2.27
N GLY A 8 -10.54 1.99 -2.01
CA GLY A 8 -10.15 0.70 -2.56
C GLY A 8 -11.02 -0.48 -2.14
N GLU A 9 -10.49 -1.68 -2.29
CA GLU A 9 -11.14 -2.93 -1.89
C GLU A 9 -10.59 -3.44 -0.55
N ILE A 10 -11.48 -3.94 0.30
CA ILE A 10 -11.12 -4.78 1.43
C ILE A 10 -11.64 -6.19 1.20
N MET A 11 -10.80 -7.20 1.47
CA MET A 11 -11.11 -8.61 1.32
C MET A 11 -10.97 -9.34 2.63
N MET A 12 -11.68 -10.47 2.77
CA MET A 12 -11.40 -11.45 3.82
C MET A 12 -10.13 -12.22 3.45
N ARG A 13 -9.16 -12.26 4.37
CA ARG A 13 -7.96 -13.10 4.29
C ARG A 13 -8.19 -14.38 5.08
N LEU A 14 -7.92 -15.51 4.44
CA LEU A 14 -7.95 -16.84 5.04
C LEU A 14 -6.54 -17.46 4.95
N ALA A 15 -5.89 -17.70 6.08
CA ALA A 15 -4.55 -18.26 6.13
C ALA A 15 -4.53 -19.53 7.03
N PRO A 16 -3.96 -20.67 6.56
CA PRO A 16 -3.68 -21.78 7.45
C PRO A 16 -2.81 -21.34 8.63
N PRO A 17 -3.00 -21.90 9.84
CA PRO A 17 -2.19 -21.55 11.00
C PRO A 17 -0.69 -21.80 10.76
N GLY A 18 0.14 -20.84 11.17
CA GLY A 18 1.60 -20.91 11.09
C GLY A 18 2.09 -21.12 9.66
N TYR A 19 2.86 -22.17 9.42
CA TYR A 19 3.45 -22.50 8.12
C TYR A 19 2.79 -23.72 7.44
N GLN A 20 1.57 -24.09 7.87
CA GLN A 20 0.84 -25.19 7.25
C GLN A 20 0.54 -24.89 5.79
N ARG A 21 0.58 -25.93 4.96
CA ARG A 21 0.11 -25.85 3.57
C ARG A 21 -1.41 -25.97 3.50
N PHE A 22 -2.02 -25.49 2.43
CA PHE A 22 -3.46 -25.63 2.22
C PHE A 22 -3.94 -27.10 2.36
N ILE A 23 -3.16 -28.06 1.86
CA ILE A 23 -3.49 -29.49 1.95
C ILE A 23 -3.42 -30.05 3.39
N GLN A 24 -2.78 -29.34 4.32
CA GLN A 24 -2.67 -29.73 5.73
C GLN A 24 -3.69 -29.03 6.62
N ALA A 25 -4.34 -27.97 6.08
CA ALA A 25 -5.18 -27.09 6.88
C ALA A 25 -6.52 -27.74 7.23
N HIS A 26 -6.84 -27.73 8.51
CA HIS A 26 -8.16 -28.10 9.05
C HIS A 26 -8.95 -26.87 9.53
N SER A 27 -8.30 -25.71 9.57
CA SER A 27 -8.88 -24.42 9.94
C SER A 27 -8.14 -23.30 9.22
N PHE A 28 -8.73 -22.10 9.22
CA PHE A 28 -8.10 -20.89 8.71
C PHE A 28 -8.21 -19.79 9.77
N ASP A 29 -7.14 -19.07 9.97
CA ASP A 29 -7.16 -17.79 10.66
C ASP A 29 -7.80 -16.76 9.73
N VAL A 30 -8.76 -15.99 10.27
CA VAL A 30 -9.51 -14.98 9.53
C VAL A 30 -8.99 -13.59 9.89
N SER A 31 -8.67 -12.80 8.87
CA SER A 31 -8.42 -11.36 9.00
C SER A 31 -8.96 -10.63 7.77
N TYR A 32 -8.85 -9.30 7.75
CA TYR A 32 -9.30 -8.50 6.62
C TYR A 32 -8.17 -7.61 6.14
N ALA A 33 -8.07 -7.39 4.83
CA ALA A 33 -6.99 -6.63 4.24
C ALA A 33 -7.33 -6.10 2.84
N GLY A 34 -6.64 -5.04 2.46
CA GLY A 34 -6.68 -4.43 1.15
C GLY A 34 -5.66 -3.30 1.12
N GLY A 35 -5.02 -3.00 0.00
CA GLY A 35 -3.93 -2.02 -0.06
C GLY A 35 -4.28 -0.72 0.66
N GLU A 36 -5.35 -0.09 0.25
CA GLU A 36 -5.80 1.19 0.78
C GLU A 36 -6.37 1.09 2.20
N ALA A 37 -6.98 -0.05 2.56
CA ALA A 37 -7.42 -0.33 3.92
C ALA A 37 -6.24 -0.52 4.88
N ASN A 38 -5.15 -1.16 4.41
CA ASN A 38 -3.91 -1.33 5.15
C ASN A 38 -3.22 0.02 5.41
N VAL A 39 -3.22 0.91 4.40
CA VAL A 39 -2.70 2.28 4.52
C VAL A 39 -3.55 3.09 5.50
N ALA A 40 -4.89 3.03 5.42
CA ALA A 40 -5.77 3.71 6.36
C ALA A 40 -5.53 3.26 7.81
N ALA A 41 -5.37 1.94 8.03
CA ALA A 41 -5.05 1.41 9.35
C ALA A 41 -3.69 1.90 9.86
N SER A 42 -2.66 1.97 9.00
CA SER A 42 -1.35 2.52 9.36
C SER A 42 -1.44 4.00 9.76
N LEU A 43 -2.17 4.80 9.00
CA LEU A 43 -2.39 6.22 9.28
C LEU A 43 -3.12 6.43 10.61
N ALA A 44 -4.18 5.66 10.88
CA ALA A 44 -4.89 5.70 12.15
C ALA A 44 -3.98 5.32 13.32
N GLN A 45 -3.16 4.27 13.15
CA GLN A 45 -2.18 3.80 14.15
C GLN A 45 -1.10 4.87 14.45
N PHE A 46 -0.75 5.71 13.46
CA PHE A 46 0.20 6.81 13.61
C PHE A 46 -0.43 8.14 14.05
N GLY A 47 -1.74 8.14 14.38
CA GLY A 47 -2.42 9.26 15.03
C GLY A 47 -3.11 10.24 14.08
N HIS A 48 -3.38 9.85 12.83
CA HIS A 48 -4.20 10.64 11.90
C HIS A 48 -5.66 10.18 11.89
N GLU A 49 -6.58 11.05 11.48
CA GLU A 49 -7.97 10.68 11.19
C GLU A 49 -8.02 10.02 9.82
N ALA A 50 -8.14 8.69 9.78
CA ALA A 50 -8.15 7.92 8.54
C ALA A 50 -9.55 7.38 8.24
N SER A 51 -10.08 7.70 7.06
CA SER A 51 -11.36 7.18 6.57
C SER A 51 -11.13 6.26 5.36
N PHE A 52 -11.93 5.21 5.27
CA PHE A 52 -11.87 4.27 4.15
C PHE A 52 -13.16 4.29 3.35
N VAL A 53 -13.04 4.50 2.05
CA VAL A 53 -14.14 4.50 1.08
C VAL A 53 -14.15 3.19 0.32
N THR A 54 -15.29 2.52 0.30
CA THR A 54 -15.52 1.30 -0.50
C THR A 54 -17.03 1.01 -0.58
N VAL A 55 -17.39 0.02 -1.38
CA VAL A 55 -18.75 -0.56 -1.38
C VAL A 55 -18.66 -2.02 -0.98
N LEU A 56 -19.45 -2.43 0.01
CA LEU A 56 -19.48 -3.78 0.55
C LEU A 56 -20.88 -4.39 0.42
N PRO A 57 -20.98 -5.73 0.34
CA PRO A 57 -22.27 -6.39 0.32
C PRO A 57 -23.02 -6.18 1.65
N ASP A 58 -24.35 -6.22 1.61
CA ASP A 58 -25.18 -6.12 2.80
C ASP A 58 -25.35 -7.48 3.47
N ASN A 59 -24.32 -7.90 4.23
CA ASN A 59 -24.31 -9.16 4.96
C ASN A 59 -23.32 -9.15 6.14
N ALA A 60 -23.41 -10.16 7.00
CA ALA A 60 -22.60 -10.28 8.21
C ALA A 60 -21.08 -10.37 7.98
N LEU A 61 -20.62 -10.85 6.80
CA LEU A 61 -19.18 -10.89 6.49
C LEU A 61 -18.63 -9.47 6.28
N ALA A 62 -19.41 -8.62 5.63
CA ALA A 62 -19.05 -7.21 5.49
C ALA A 62 -19.15 -6.45 6.81
N ASP A 63 -20.10 -6.81 7.70
CA ASP A 63 -20.17 -6.25 9.05
C ASP A 63 -18.90 -6.56 9.84
N ALA A 64 -18.40 -7.79 9.71
CA ALA A 64 -17.15 -8.20 10.35
C ALA A 64 -15.94 -7.44 9.77
N ALA A 65 -15.88 -7.19 8.46
CA ALA A 65 -14.84 -6.37 7.84
C ALA A 65 -14.87 -4.91 8.36
N ILE A 66 -16.07 -4.33 8.48
CA ILE A 66 -16.26 -2.98 9.04
C ILE A 66 -15.84 -2.93 10.52
N ALA A 67 -16.23 -3.93 11.31
CA ALA A 67 -15.84 -4.02 12.71
C ALA A 67 -14.31 -4.14 12.86
N PHE A 68 -13.67 -4.90 11.98
CA PHE A 68 -12.21 -5.03 11.94
C PHE A 68 -11.51 -3.69 11.64
N LEU A 69 -11.97 -2.93 10.65
CA LEU A 69 -11.46 -1.60 10.35
C LEU A 69 -11.60 -0.65 11.55
N ARG A 70 -12.78 -0.62 12.16
CA ARG A 70 -13.07 0.22 13.36
C ARG A 70 -12.20 -0.14 14.56
N TYR A 71 -11.90 -1.42 14.75
CA TYR A 71 -11.00 -1.86 15.82
C TYR A 71 -9.61 -1.24 15.70
N TYR A 72 -9.15 -0.97 14.45
CA TYR A 72 -7.88 -0.30 14.18
C TYR A 72 -8.01 1.22 14.00
N GLY A 73 -9.14 1.81 14.40
CA GLY A 73 -9.33 3.26 14.40
C GLY A 73 -9.68 3.88 13.05
N VAL A 74 -9.99 3.06 12.04
CA VAL A 74 -10.38 3.57 10.73
C VAL A 74 -11.85 3.97 10.74
N ASP A 75 -12.16 5.19 10.31
CA ASP A 75 -13.52 5.65 10.09
C ASP A 75 -14.13 4.95 8.86
N THR A 76 -15.27 4.32 9.09
CA THR A 76 -16.03 3.55 8.09
C THR A 76 -17.34 4.23 7.69
N SER A 77 -17.54 5.50 8.04
CA SER A 77 -18.76 6.24 7.72
C SER A 77 -19.00 6.43 6.22
N ARG A 78 -17.92 6.27 5.42
CA ARG A 78 -17.95 6.36 3.95
C ARG A 78 -18.07 5.00 3.25
N VAL A 79 -18.26 3.91 4.01
CA VAL A 79 -18.55 2.58 3.43
C VAL A 79 -20.00 2.51 3.01
N VAL A 80 -20.22 2.31 1.72
CA VAL A 80 -21.56 2.13 1.14
C VAL A 80 -21.94 0.65 1.19
N ARG A 81 -23.22 0.34 1.41
CA ARG A 81 -23.76 -1.02 1.40
C ARG A 81 -24.54 -1.28 0.12
N SER A 82 -24.43 -2.47 -0.44
CA SER A 82 -25.12 -2.89 -1.66
C SER A 82 -25.68 -4.30 -1.53
N ASN A 83 -26.85 -4.51 -2.10
CA ASN A 83 -27.46 -5.85 -2.20
C ASN A 83 -26.91 -6.68 -3.37
N VAL A 84 -25.93 -6.16 -4.11
CA VAL A 84 -25.34 -6.82 -5.28
C VAL A 84 -23.86 -7.07 -5.03
N GLY A 85 -23.37 -8.21 -5.50
CA GLY A 85 -21.96 -8.58 -5.38
C GLY A 85 -21.65 -9.38 -4.12
N ARG A 86 -20.36 -9.43 -3.78
CA ARG A 86 -19.83 -10.25 -2.67
C ARG A 86 -18.63 -9.56 -2.04
N LEU A 87 -18.28 -9.96 -0.83
CA LEU A 87 -16.98 -9.65 -0.26
C LEU A 87 -15.90 -10.45 -0.99
N GLY A 88 -14.85 -9.81 -1.46
CA GLY A 88 -13.68 -10.49 -2.00
C GLY A 88 -12.99 -11.34 -0.93
N VAL A 89 -12.38 -12.45 -1.34
CA VAL A 89 -11.63 -13.34 -0.45
C VAL A 89 -10.26 -13.61 -1.06
N TYR A 90 -9.24 -13.75 -0.25
CA TYR A 90 -8.00 -14.35 -0.67
C TYR A 90 -7.45 -15.32 0.38
N PHE A 91 -6.72 -16.31 -0.13
CA PHE A 91 -6.08 -17.34 0.68
C PHE A 91 -4.57 -17.12 0.64
N LEU A 92 -3.93 -17.18 1.81
CA LEU A 92 -2.49 -17.04 1.93
C LEU A 92 -1.87 -18.28 2.60
N GLU A 93 -1.04 -19.01 1.87
CA GLU A 93 -0.15 -20.02 2.42
C GLU A 93 1.20 -19.37 2.71
N THR A 94 1.60 -19.27 3.98
CA THR A 94 2.85 -18.64 4.39
C THR A 94 4.05 -19.51 4.00
N GLY A 95 5.03 -18.87 3.35
CA GLY A 95 6.29 -19.49 2.97
C GLY A 95 7.25 -19.63 4.15
N ALA A 96 8.22 -20.52 3.99
CA ALA A 96 9.31 -20.71 4.96
C ALA A 96 10.58 -21.17 4.24
N ALA A 97 11.74 -20.66 4.64
CA ALA A 97 13.03 -20.94 4.02
C ALA A 97 12.99 -20.80 2.48
N GLN A 98 13.20 -21.86 1.71
CA GLN A 98 13.17 -21.84 0.25
C GLN A 98 11.76 -21.99 -0.34
N ARG A 99 10.75 -22.25 0.48
CA ARG A 99 9.37 -22.39 0.04
C ARG A 99 8.68 -21.03 0.00
N ALA A 100 8.36 -20.55 -1.20
CA ALA A 100 7.66 -19.29 -1.38
C ALA A 100 6.24 -19.29 -0.78
N SER A 101 5.78 -18.13 -0.32
CA SER A 101 4.37 -17.92 0.01
C SER A 101 3.49 -18.04 -1.24
N ARG A 102 2.26 -18.49 -1.08
CA ARG A 102 1.29 -18.64 -2.17
C ARG A 102 0.03 -17.87 -1.85
N VAL A 103 -0.42 -17.04 -2.81
CA VAL A 103 -1.67 -16.29 -2.71
C VAL A 103 -2.63 -16.77 -3.79
N ILE A 104 -3.87 -17.08 -3.39
CA ILE A 104 -4.98 -17.39 -4.28
C ILE A 104 -6.07 -16.35 -4.04
N TYR A 105 -6.45 -15.62 -5.08
CA TYR A 105 -7.51 -14.63 -5.02
C TYR A 105 -8.83 -15.23 -5.53
N ASP A 106 -9.89 -14.98 -4.78
CA ASP A 106 -11.28 -15.20 -5.15
C ASP A 106 -12.03 -13.87 -4.94
N ARG A 107 -11.87 -12.95 -5.89
CA ARG A 107 -12.38 -11.57 -5.80
C ARG A 107 -13.21 -11.13 -7.00
N ALA A 108 -13.36 -11.97 -8.01
CA ALA A 108 -14.17 -11.65 -9.18
C ALA A 108 -15.62 -11.36 -8.76
N GLY A 109 -16.20 -10.26 -9.28
CA GLY A 109 -17.54 -9.84 -8.91
C GLY A 109 -17.67 -9.33 -7.48
N SER A 110 -16.55 -8.90 -6.85
CA SER A 110 -16.66 -8.20 -5.57
C SER A 110 -17.50 -6.92 -5.72
N THR A 111 -18.21 -6.57 -4.66
CA THR A 111 -19.18 -5.48 -4.70
C THR A 111 -18.57 -4.17 -5.21
N VAL A 112 -17.38 -3.80 -4.72
CA VAL A 112 -16.69 -2.60 -5.18
C VAL A 112 -16.34 -2.66 -6.67
N ALA A 113 -15.93 -3.83 -7.18
CA ALA A 113 -15.54 -4.01 -8.59
C ALA A 113 -16.70 -3.83 -9.57
N ILE A 114 -17.92 -4.22 -9.16
CA ILE A 114 -19.12 -4.13 -10.01
C ILE A 114 -19.94 -2.87 -9.79
N THR A 115 -19.63 -2.08 -8.75
CA THR A 115 -20.35 -0.85 -8.43
C THR A 115 -20.12 0.20 -9.51
N PRO A 116 -21.20 0.81 -10.06
CA PRO A 116 -21.09 1.91 -11.00
C PRO A 116 -20.40 3.15 -10.37
N PRO A 117 -19.59 3.90 -11.14
CA PRO A 117 -18.82 5.03 -10.60
C PRO A 117 -19.66 6.21 -10.11
N ASP A 118 -20.90 6.35 -10.57
CA ASP A 118 -21.85 7.38 -10.17
C ASP A 118 -22.45 7.19 -8.76
N VAL A 119 -22.19 6.07 -8.12
CA VAL A 119 -22.50 5.85 -6.69
C VAL A 119 -21.65 6.75 -5.78
N TYR A 120 -20.49 7.20 -6.26
CA TYR A 120 -19.57 8.01 -5.46
C TYR A 120 -19.78 9.51 -5.75
N ASP A 121 -20.36 10.24 -4.81
CA ASP A 121 -20.29 11.72 -4.80
C ASP A 121 -18.92 12.15 -4.22
N TRP A 122 -17.91 12.19 -5.09
CA TRP A 122 -16.55 12.52 -4.68
C TRP A 122 -16.43 13.92 -4.08
N SER A 123 -17.23 14.88 -4.51
CA SER A 123 -17.21 16.23 -3.95
C SER A 123 -17.67 16.25 -2.49
N GLN A 124 -18.67 15.43 -2.15
CA GLN A 124 -19.13 15.27 -0.77
C GLN A 124 -18.20 14.35 0.04
N ILE A 125 -17.72 13.26 -0.57
CA ILE A 125 -16.85 12.29 0.11
C ILE A 125 -15.54 12.93 0.55
N LEU A 126 -14.90 13.71 -0.33
CA LEU A 126 -13.56 14.28 -0.13
C LEU A 126 -13.56 15.63 0.60
N ASN A 127 -14.74 16.23 0.80
CA ASN A 127 -14.84 17.54 1.44
C ASN A 127 -14.31 17.51 2.90
N GLY A 128 -13.37 18.39 3.17
CA GLY A 128 -12.77 18.57 4.50
C GLY A 128 -11.67 17.57 4.84
N TYR A 129 -11.16 16.81 3.88
CA TYR A 129 -9.92 16.03 4.03
C TYR A 129 -8.71 16.82 3.55
N ASP A 130 -7.53 16.42 4.03
CA ASP A 130 -6.25 17.04 3.67
C ASP A 130 -5.51 16.23 2.60
N HIS A 131 -5.75 14.90 2.59
CA HIS A 131 -5.04 13.97 1.71
C HIS A 131 -5.95 12.85 1.19
N PHE A 132 -5.76 12.47 -0.07
CA PHE A 132 -6.39 11.31 -0.71
C PHE A 132 -5.36 10.31 -1.17
N HIS A 133 -5.57 9.02 -0.84
CA HIS A 133 -4.71 7.91 -1.26
C HIS A 133 -5.48 6.80 -1.94
N THR A 134 -4.88 6.23 -3.00
CA THR A 134 -5.36 5.01 -3.67
C THR A 134 -4.18 4.25 -4.29
N THR A 135 -4.43 3.05 -4.80
CA THR A 135 -3.42 2.21 -5.45
C THR A 135 -3.83 1.78 -6.85
N GLY A 136 -2.88 1.27 -7.63
CA GLY A 136 -3.14 0.66 -8.94
C GLY A 136 -3.94 -0.65 -8.88
N ILE A 137 -4.15 -1.23 -7.69
CA ILE A 137 -5.02 -2.39 -7.53
C ILE A 137 -6.47 -2.01 -7.81
N THR A 138 -6.93 -0.88 -7.29
CA THR A 138 -8.32 -0.47 -7.40
C THR A 138 -8.77 -0.26 -8.84
N PRO A 139 -8.09 0.51 -9.71
CA PRO A 139 -8.46 0.60 -11.12
C PRO A 139 -8.28 -0.71 -11.89
N ALA A 140 -7.44 -1.63 -11.42
CA ALA A 140 -7.26 -2.95 -12.03
C ALA A 140 -8.45 -3.90 -11.80
N LEU A 141 -9.37 -3.60 -10.89
CA LEU A 141 -10.56 -4.40 -10.63
C LEU A 141 -11.58 -4.34 -11.78
N GLY A 142 -11.51 -3.34 -12.62
CA GLY A 142 -12.39 -3.17 -13.77
C GLY A 142 -12.64 -1.73 -14.14
N GLU A 143 -13.37 -1.52 -15.22
CA GLU A 143 -13.63 -0.21 -15.81
C GLU A 143 -14.35 0.77 -14.84
N ASN A 144 -15.30 0.25 -14.06
CA ASN A 144 -16.01 1.04 -13.06
C ASN A 144 -15.06 1.61 -12.01
N CYS A 145 -14.18 0.76 -11.45
CA CYS A 145 -13.19 1.18 -10.47
C CYS A 145 -12.14 2.13 -11.09
N ALA A 146 -11.71 1.87 -12.34
CA ALA A 146 -10.78 2.76 -13.04
C ALA A 146 -11.37 4.18 -13.19
N ARG A 147 -12.63 4.26 -13.58
CA ARG A 147 -13.34 5.52 -13.72
C ARG A 147 -13.55 6.22 -12.37
N ALA A 148 -14.02 5.49 -11.36
CA ALA A 148 -14.19 6.03 -10.01
C ALA A 148 -12.87 6.55 -9.43
N THR A 149 -11.75 5.83 -9.64
CA THR A 149 -10.41 6.25 -9.18
C THR A 149 -9.96 7.54 -9.86
N LEU A 150 -10.11 7.66 -11.18
CA LEU A 150 -9.76 8.87 -11.92
C LEU A 150 -10.59 10.06 -11.46
N ASP A 151 -11.90 9.88 -11.30
CA ASP A 151 -12.83 10.93 -10.85
C ASP A 151 -12.51 11.37 -9.41
N ALA A 152 -12.14 10.43 -8.52
CA ALA A 152 -11.69 10.74 -7.16
C ALA A 152 -10.42 11.59 -7.14
N LEU A 153 -9.38 11.18 -7.89
CA LEU A 153 -8.11 11.92 -7.98
C LEU A 153 -8.30 13.33 -8.52
N ARG A 154 -9.09 13.46 -9.62
CA ARG A 154 -9.42 14.77 -10.20
C ARG A 154 -10.14 15.67 -9.19
N THR A 155 -11.15 15.14 -8.51
CA THR A 155 -11.91 15.89 -7.52
C THR A 155 -11.06 16.28 -6.33
N ALA A 156 -10.18 15.38 -5.85
CA ALA A 156 -9.24 15.67 -4.78
C ALA A 156 -8.35 16.89 -5.12
N LYS A 157 -7.81 16.94 -6.33
CA LYS A 157 -7.02 18.10 -6.78
C LYS A 157 -7.85 19.37 -6.90
N GLN A 158 -9.10 19.29 -7.38
CA GLN A 158 -10.00 20.44 -7.46
C GLN A 158 -10.35 21.02 -6.09
N LEU A 159 -10.43 20.16 -5.07
CA LEU A 159 -10.67 20.55 -3.68
C LEU A 159 -9.40 20.98 -2.93
N GLY A 160 -8.22 20.90 -3.56
CA GLY A 160 -6.94 21.30 -2.98
C GLY A 160 -6.30 20.26 -2.06
N LEU A 161 -6.76 19.00 -2.09
CA LEU A 161 -6.11 17.92 -1.35
C LEU A 161 -4.76 17.57 -1.96
N THR A 162 -3.83 17.16 -1.12
CA THR A 162 -2.66 16.41 -1.59
C THR A 162 -3.06 14.98 -1.94
N THR A 163 -2.34 14.37 -2.89
CA THR A 163 -2.70 13.05 -3.43
C THR A 163 -1.51 12.11 -3.49
N SER A 164 -1.75 10.83 -3.23
CA SER A 164 -0.74 9.78 -3.42
C SER A 164 -1.30 8.56 -4.13
N PHE A 165 -0.45 7.91 -4.89
CA PHE A 165 -0.78 6.74 -5.68
C PHE A 165 0.33 5.69 -5.57
N ASP A 166 0.00 4.50 -5.06
CA ASP A 166 0.92 3.36 -5.11
C ASP A 166 0.66 2.58 -6.41
N LEU A 167 1.67 2.45 -7.27
CA LEU A 167 1.57 1.76 -8.57
C LEU A 167 1.11 0.31 -8.44
N ASN A 168 1.59 -0.38 -7.45
CA ASN A 168 1.12 -1.66 -6.90
C ASN A 168 0.65 -2.66 -7.97
N TYR A 169 1.46 -2.89 -9.02
CA TYR A 169 1.11 -3.71 -10.18
C TYR A 169 0.73 -5.15 -9.80
N ARG A 170 -0.32 -5.65 -10.41
CA ARG A 170 -0.79 -7.03 -10.23
C ARG A 170 -1.02 -7.72 -11.57
N ALA A 171 -0.04 -8.49 -12.04
CA ALA A 171 -0.10 -9.21 -13.32
C ALA A 171 -1.31 -10.14 -13.47
N LYS A 172 -1.92 -10.58 -12.35
CA LYS A 172 -3.13 -11.40 -12.36
C LYS A 172 -4.42 -10.62 -12.66
N LEU A 173 -4.40 -9.29 -12.56
CA LEU A 173 -5.56 -8.44 -12.81
C LEU A 173 -5.55 -7.85 -14.21
N TRP A 174 -4.40 -7.42 -14.71
CA TRP A 174 -4.29 -6.77 -16.01
C TRP A 174 -2.91 -6.91 -16.64
N SER A 175 -2.82 -6.66 -17.96
CA SER A 175 -1.55 -6.61 -18.67
C SER A 175 -0.82 -5.28 -18.39
N THR A 176 0.49 -5.25 -18.61
CA THR A 176 1.32 -4.03 -18.51
C THR A 176 0.80 -2.92 -19.44
N ALA A 177 0.37 -3.27 -20.65
CA ALA A 177 -0.19 -2.30 -21.61
C ALA A 177 -1.51 -1.69 -21.10
N THR A 178 -2.39 -2.50 -20.49
CA THR A 178 -3.63 -1.99 -19.90
C THR A 178 -3.34 -1.15 -18.66
N ALA A 179 -2.44 -1.60 -17.79
CA ALA A 179 -2.01 -0.85 -16.61
C ALA A 179 -1.51 0.54 -16.99
N ARG A 180 -0.58 0.63 -17.94
CA ARG A 180 -0.04 1.90 -18.42
C ARG A 180 -1.13 2.83 -18.93
N ARG A 181 -1.94 2.37 -19.89
CA ARG A 181 -3.00 3.17 -20.50
C ARG A 181 -3.99 3.72 -19.46
N THR A 182 -4.24 2.96 -18.38
CA THR A 182 -5.19 3.35 -17.34
C THR A 182 -4.56 4.26 -16.28
N VAL A 183 -3.32 3.98 -15.86
CA VAL A 183 -2.66 4.71 -14.77
C VAL A 183 -2.03 6.03 -15.23
N GLU A 184 -1.41 6.10 -16.42
CA GLU A 184 -0.76 7.33 -16.89
C GLU A 184 -1.64 8.58 -16.80
N PRO A 185 -2.93 8.56 -17.24
CA PRO A 185 -3.80 9.73 -17.09
C PRO A 185 -4.16 10.08 -15.64
N MET A 186 -4.07 9.11 -14.71
CA MET A 186 -4.33 9.34 -13.30
C MET A 186 -3.20 10.12 -12.63
N LEU A 187 -1.95 9.91 -13.10
CA LEU A 187 -0.76 10.55 -12.52
C LEU A 187 -0.74 12.08 -12.71
N GLU A 188 -1.53 12.64 -13.64
CA GLU A 188 -1.74 14.09 -13.76
C GLU A 188 -2.32 14.73 -12.49
N PHE A 189 -2.98 13.91 -11.66
CA PHE A 189 -3.65 14.33 -10.42
C PHE A 189 -2.94 13.81 -9.17
N VAL A 190 -1.65 13.40 -9.28
CA VAL A 190 -0.91 12.76 -8.19
C VAL A 190 0.30 13.60 -7.78
N ASP A 191 0.46 13.87 -6.49
CA ASP A 191 1.63 14.58 -5.95
C ASP A 191 2.76 13.63 -5.54
N THR A 192 2.40 12.41 -5.07
CA THR A 192 3.36 11.40 -4.61
C THR A 192 3.10 10.06 -5.26
N VAL A 193 4.04 9.57 -6.04
CA VAL A 193 4.03 8.20 -6.59
C VAL A 193 4.84 7.29 -5.69
N ILE A 194 4.27 6.14 -5.37
CA ILE A 194 4.90 5.08 -4.58
C ILE A 194 4.91 3.81 -5.42
N GLY A 195 5.90 2.95 -5.25
CA GLY A 195 5.97 1.66 -5.93
C GLY A 195 7.22 0.90 -5.54
N ASN A 196 7.44 -0.22 -6.20
CA ASN A 196 8.71 -0.93 -6.17
C ASN A 196 9.43 -0.79 -7.51
N GLU A 197 10.63 -1.32 -7.60
CA GLU A 197 11.47 -1.24 -8.81
C GLU A 197 10.83 -1.85 -10.05
N GLU A 198 10.03 -2.94 -9.88
CA GLU A 198 9.34 -3.60 -10.99
C GLU A 198 8.10 -2.82 -11.45
N ASP A 199 7.46 -2.09 -10.55
CA ASP A 199 6.24 -1.32 -10.86
C ASP A 199 6.53 -0.20 -11.86
N ALA A 200 7.65 0.53 -11.72
CA ALA A 200 8.06 1.57 -12.66
C ALA A 200 8.17 1.03 -14.08
N LYS A 201 8.78 -0.15 -14.25
CA LYS A 201 8.88 -0.85 -15.52
C LYS A 201 7.53 -1.32 -16.03
N ASN A 202 6.79 -2.05 -15.20
CA ASN A 202 5.57 -2.75 -15.60
C ASN A 202 4.41 -1.79 -15.88
N VAL A 203 4.27 -0.72 -15.11
CA VAL A 203 3.16 0.24 -15.24
C VAL A 203 3.52 1.40 -16.15
N LEU A 204 4.73 1.99 -16.00
CA LEU A 204 5.10 3.21 -16.70
C LEU A 204 6.08 2.97 -17.85
N GLY A 205 6.67 1.77 -17.95
CA GLY A 205 7.70 1.45 -18.94
C GLY A 205 8.98 2.25 -18.75
N ILE A 206 9.27 2.63 -17.51
CA ILE A 206 10.45 3.41 -17.16
C ILE A 206 11.48 2.46 -16.56
N GLU A 207 12.64 2.39 -17.19
CA GLU A 207 13.80 1.62 -16.76
C GLU A 207 15.03 2.50 -16.74
N ALA A 208 16.00 2.17 -15.88
CA ALA A 208 17.32 2.79 -15.96
C ALA A 208 18.08 2.33 -17.21
N ALA A 209 18.87 3.21 -17.80
CA ALA A 209 19.70 2.87 -18.94
C ALA A 209 20.92 2.03 -18.48
N GLY A 210 21.07 0.80 -19.03
CA GLY A 210 22.30 0.03 -18.89
C GLY A 210 22.49 -0.77 -17.60
N THR A 211 21.41 -1.23 -16.98
CA THR A 211 21.50 -2.11 -15.81
C THR A 211 21.90 -3.55 -16.17
N ASP A 212 23.18 -3.75 -16.45
CA ASP A 212 23.84 -5.01 -16.12
C ASP A 212 24.19 -4.90 -14.62
N VAL A 213 23.30 -5.42 -13.75
CA VAL A 213 23.31 -5.21 -12.31
C VAL A 213 24.46 -6.01 -11.68
N GLN A 214 25.64 -5.46 -11.62
CA GLN A 214 26.71 -5.92 -10.74
C GLN A 214 27.27 -4.75 -9.92
N ARG A 215 26.86 -4.73 -8.62
CA ARG A 215 27.36 -3.98 -7.45
C ARG A 215 26.62 -2.70 -7.08
N GLY A 216 26.44 -2.54 -5.74
CA GLY A 216 25.60 -1.56 -5.04
C GLY A 216 25.58 -0.09 -5.48
N GLU A 217 26.71 0.50 -5.89
CA GLU A 217 26.75 1.89 -6.37
C GLU A 217 26.06 2.11 -7.72
N VAL A 218 26.10 1.10 -8.60
CA VAL A 218 25.42 1.12 -9.90
C VAL A 218 23.91 1.03 -9.70
N GLN A 219 23.44 0.32 -8.66
CA GLN A 219 22.02 0.26 -8.33
C GLN A 219 21.48 1.61 -7.86
N HIS A 220 22.20 2.37 -7.03
CA HIS A 220 21.76 3.67 -6.52
C HIS A 220 21.50 4.67 -7.64
N ALA A 221 22.45 4.80 -8.57
CA ALA A 221 22.31 5.69 -9.73
C ALA A 221 21.14 5.28 -10.63
N ALA A 222 20.89 3.97 -10.76
CA ALA A 222 19.78 3.43 -11.54
C ALA A 222 18.41 3.79 -10.92
N TYR A 223 18.26 3.70 -9.60
CA TYR A 223 17.03 4.09 -8.92
C TYR A 223 16.79 5.60 -8.95
N GLU A 224 17.86 6.40 -8.80
CA GLU A 224 17.77 7.84 -8.97
C GLU A 224 17.29 8.22 -10.37
N GLU A 225 17.87 7.61 -11.42
CA GLU A 225 17.46 7.83 -12.81
C GLU A 225 15.97 7.48 -13.02
N VAL A 226 15.52 6.34 -12.50
CA VAL A 226 14.11 5.93 -12.59
C VAL A 226 13.20 6.93 -11.87
N ALA A 227 13.54 7.31 -10.63
CA ALA A 227 12.74 8.26 -9.85
C ALA A 227 12.64 9.63 -10.55
N ARG A 228 13.76 10.15 -11.09
CA ARG A 228 13.78 11.41 -11.84
C ARG A 228 12.95 11.33 -13.12
N LYS A 229 13.06 10.24 -13.89
CA LYS A 229 12.24 10.03 -15.09
C LYS A 229 10.74 9.98 -14.78
N ILE A 230 10.33 9.36 -13.66
CA ILE A 230 8.93 9.36 -13.23
C ILE A 230 8.50 10.80 -12.89
N ALA A 231 9.28 11.50 -12.08
CA ALA A 231 8.97 12.87 -11.67
C ALA A 231 8.86 13.83 -12.84
N GLU A 232 9.82 13.78 -13.77
CA GLU A 232 9.84 14.65 -14.96
C GLU A 232 8.70 14.34 -15.93
N ARG A 233 8.48 13.05 -16.22
CA ARG A 233 7.47 12.64 -17.21
C ARG A 233 6.04 12.92 -16.76
N HIS A 234 5.77 12.73 -15.48
CA HIS A 234 4.41 12.82 -14.93
C HIS A 234 4.19 14.06 -14.04
N HIS A 235 5.22 14.92 -13.92
CA HIS A 235 5.17 16.16 -13.11
C HIS A 235 4.78 15.92 -11.65
N VAL A 236 5.18 14.77 -11.08
CA VAL A 236 4.92 14.45 -9.67
C VAL A 236 6.03 15.01 -8.77
N ALA A 237 5.63 15.55 -7.62
CA ALA A 237 6.57 16.21 -6.70
C ALA A 237 7.46 15.21 -5.93
N ASN A 238 6.93 14.02 -5.65
CA ASN A 238 7.64 13.01 -4.85
C ASN A 238 7.52 11.64 -5.51
N VAL A 239 8.63 10.88 -5.50
CA VAL A 239 8.67 9.48 -5.97
C VAL A 239 9.38 8.62 -4.92
N ALA A 240 8.69 7.65 -4.35
CA ALA A 240 9.23 6.70 -3.38
C ALA A 240 9.28 5.29 -3.97
N ILE A 241 10.43 4.64 -3.90
CA ILE A 241 10.63 3.28 -4.43
C ILE A 241 11.12 2.38 -3.31
N THR A 242 10.35 1.33 -2.98
CA THR A 242 10.78 0.31 -2.02
C THR A 242 11.74 -0.67 -2.69
N LEU A 243 12.80 -1.02 -1.99
CA LEU A 243 13.88 -1.87 -2.45
C LEU A 243 13.94 -3.13 -1.61
N ARG A 244 13.76 -4.29 -2.25
CA ARG A 244 13.75 -5.57 -1.56
C ARG A 244 14.70 -6.55 -2.19
N GLU A 245 15.65 -7.03 -1.41
CA GLU A 245 16.50 -8.15 -1.77
C GLU A 245 16.07 -9.39 -0.98
N SER A 246 15.64 -10.44 -1.67
CA SER A 246 15.15 -11.67 -1.04
C SER A 246 16.22 -12.74 -1.06
N GLU A 247 16.76 -13.11 0.11
CA GLU A 247 17.63 -14.28 0.25
C GLU A 247 16.80 -15.57 0.28
N SER A 248 15.64 -15.50 0.95
CA SER A 248 14.71 -16.62 1.09
C SER A 248 13.29 -16.11 1.39
N ALA A 249 12.34 -17.01 1.59
CA ALA A 249 11.03 -16.66 2.10
C ALA A 249 11.06 -16.11 3.54
N SER A 250 12.12 -16.46 4.30
CA SER A 250 12.27 -16.08 5.70
C SER A 250 13.24 -14.94 5.96
N VAL A 251 14.15 -14.64 5.04
CA VAL A 251 15.16 -13.58 5.20
C VAL A 251 15.12 -12.63 4.00
N ASN A 252 14.91 -11.35 4.27
CA ASN A 252 14.95 -10.29 3.28
C ASN A 252 15.80 -9.12 3.77
N HIS A 253 16.32 -8.35 2.83
CA HIS A 253 16.85 -7.01 3.10
C HIS A 253 15.85 -5.99 2.57
N TRP A 254 15.64 -4.94 3.35
CA TRP A 254 14.62 -3.95 3.12
C TRP A 254 15.17 -2.54 3.26
N SER A 255 14.97 -1.75 2.25
CA SER A 255 15.30 -0.32 2.20
C SER A 255 14.35 0.39 1.22
N ALA A 256 14.54 1.69 1.04
CA ALA A 256 13.82 2.46 0.05
C ALA A 256 14.61 3.67 -0.40
N CYS A 257 14.20 4.28 -1.50
CA CYS A 257 14.64 5.61 -1.90
C CYS A 257 13.46 6.57 -2.04
N LEU A 258 13.74 7.86 -1.94
CA LEU A 258 12.79 8.95 -2.08
C LEU A 258 13.42 10.09 -2.89
N LEU A 259 12.78 10.45 -3.99
CA LEU A 259 13.01 11.73 -4.66
C LEU A 259 11.97 12.72 -4.13
N SER A 260 12.40 13.78 -3.47
CA SER A 260 11.53 14.82 -2.91
C SER A 260 12.28 16.12 -2.86
N GLU A 261 11.62 17.26 -3.16
CA GLU A 261 12.20 18.59 -3.14
C GLU A 261 13.49 18.68 -3.99
N GLY A 262 13.56 17.92 -5.09
CA GLY A 262 14.70 17.83 -6.00
C GLY A 262 15.89 17.00 -5.48
N GLN A 263 15.83 16.49 -4.26
CA GLN A 263 16.87 15.66 -3.63
C GLN A 263 16.51 14.17 -3.74
N PHE A 264 17.51 13.35 -4.07
CA PHE A 264 17.38 11.90 -4.03
C PHE A 264 18.01 11.39 -2.73
N LEU A 265 17.22 10.62 -1.97
CA LEU A 265 17.55 10.10 -0.65
C LEU A 265 17.48 8.57 -0.67
N LEU A 266 18.36 7.94 0.07
CA LEU A 266 18.37 6.50 0.35
C LEU A 266 18.24 6.29 1.84
N SER A 267 17.44 5.28 2.23
CA SER A 267 17.29 4.90 3.64
C SER A 267 18.37 3.95 4.10
N GLU A 268 18.45 3.77 5.42
CA GLU A 268 19.11 2.62 6.04
C GLU A 268 18.55 1.31 5.48
N ARG A 269 19.38 0.25 5.53
CA ARG A 269 19.05 -1.10 5.06
C ARG A 269 18.89 -2.06 6.23
N TYR A 270 17.70 -2.59 6.40
CA TYR A 270 17.40 -3.56 7.46
C TYR A 270 17.46 -4.99 6.96
N THR A 271 18.04 -5.90 7.77
CA THR A 271 17.93 -7.35 7.56
C THR A 271 16.74 -7.86 8.37
N ILE A 272 15.77 -8.47 7.70
CA ILE A 272 14.49 -8.84 8.27
C ILE A 272 14.34 -10.35 8.34
N GLN A 273 13.96 -10.86 9.53
CA GLN A 273 13.40 -12.19 9.71
C GLN A 273 11.88 -12.11 9.50
N VAL A 274 11.40 -12.60 8.35
CA VAL A 274 10.01 -12.43 7.93
C VAL A 274 9.09 -13.38 8.69
N VAL A 275 8.15 -12.83 9.44
CA VAL A 275 6.98 -13.53 9.97
C VAL A 275 5.81 -13.44 8.98
N ASP A 276 5.48 -12.24 8.53
CA ASP A 276 4.49 -12.02 7.47
C ASP A 276 4.88 -10.81 6.62
N ARG A 277 5.06 -11.04 5.31
CA ARG A 277 5.47 -9.97 4.38
C ARG A 277 4.32 -9.19 3.75
N VAL A 278 3.08 -9.72 3.84
CA VAL A 278 1.93 -9.09 3.19
C VAL A 278 1.56 -7.80 3.94
N GLY A 279 1.28 -6.72 3.21
CA GLY A 279 1.02 -5.40 3.79
C GLY A 279 2.27 -4.59 4.16
N ALA A 280 3.49 -5.10 3.90
CA ALA A 280 4.72 -4.35 4.21
C ALA A 280 4.90 -3.11 3.32
N GLY A 281 4.57 -3.19 2.02
CA GLY A 281 4.53 -2.03 1.13
C GLY A 281 3.50 -1.00 1.59
N ASP A 282 2.32 -1.46 1.99
CA ASP A 282 1.25 -0.59 2.51
C ASP A 282 1.66 0.08 3.83
N SER A 283 2.41 -0.65 4.69
CA SER A 283 2.99 -0.07 5.92
C SER A 283 4.05 0.98 5.62
N PHE A 284 4.89 0.77 4.60
CA PHE A 284 5.82 1.79 4.12
C PHE A 284 5.05 3.02 3.62
N CYS A 285 4.05 2.81 2.77
CA CYS A 285 3.21 3.89 2.24
C CYS A 285 2.55 4.68 3.38
N GLY A 286 1.87 4.00 4.31
CA GLY A 286 1.23 4.64 5.46
C GLY A 286 2.21 5.38 6.36
N GLY A 287 3.41 4.81 6.58
CA GLY A 287 4.49 5.45 7.34
C GLY A 287 5.01 6.72 6.67
N LEU A 288 5.28 6.67 5.35
CA LEU A 288 5.74 7.83 4.58
C LEU A 288 4.72 8.97 4.61
N LEU A 289 3.45 8.64 4.35
CA LEU A 289 2.37 9.63 4.35
C LEU A 289 2.17 10.22 5.75
N ALA A 290 2.16 9.40 6.80
CA ALA A 290 2.03 9.90 8.18
C ALA A 290 3.16 10.85 8.55
N ALA A 291 4.40 10.48 8.30
CA ALA A 291 5.58 11.29 8.61
C ALA A 291 5.59 12.63 7.85
N ARG A 292 5.22 12.61 6.56
CA ARG A 292 5.12 13.84 5.76
C ARG A 292 3.97 14.75 6.21
N LEU A 293 2.82 14.18 6.57
CA LEU A 293 1.67 14.92 7.11
C LEU A 293 1.95 15.50 8.51
N ASP A 294 2.84 14.88 9.28
CA ASP A 294 3.37 15.42 10.55
C ASP A 294 4.44 16.51 10.37
N GLY A 295 4.85 16.79 9.12
CA GLY A 295 5.84 17.81 8.79
C GLY A 295 7.30 17.37 9.00
N MET A 296 7.57 16.06 9.04
CA MET A 296 8.96 15.54 9.06
C MET A 296 9.69 15.91 7.76
N THR A 297 11.00 16.08 7.84
CA THR A 297 11.83 16.27 6.65
C THR A 297 11.71 15.08 5.71
N PRO A 298 12.00 15.21 4.40
CA PRO A 298 11.99 14.07 3.48
C PRO A 298 12.87 12.90 3.96
N ALA A 299 14.04 13.20 4.53
CA ALA A 299 14.98 12.21 5.03
C ALA A 299 14.39 11.44 6.25
N ASP A 300 13.90 12.18 7.26
CA ASP A 300 13.32 11.56 8.45
C ASP A 300 12.04 10.76 8.10
N ALA A 301 11.23 11.25 7.14
CA ALA A 301 10.04 10.57 6.69
C ALA A 301 10.35 9.25 5.96
N LEU A 302 11.44 9.21 5.17
CA LEU A 302 11.91 8.00 4.51
C LEU A 302 12.36 6.96 5.55
N GLU A 303 13.17 7.36 6.53
CA GLU A 303 13.63 6.45 7.59
C GLU A 303 12.46 5.93 8.42
N PHE A 304 11.51 6.80 8.79
CA PHE A 304 10.29 6.40 9.49
C PHE A 304 9.48 5.37 8.71
N ALA A 305 9.29 5.57 7.41
CA ALA A 305 8.54 4.67 6.54
C ALA A 305 9.20 3.29 6.41
N VAL A 306 10.52 3.25 6.24
CA VAL A 306 11.27 1.99 6.13
C VAL A 306 11.27 1.25 7.47
N ALA A 307 11.46 1.95 8.59
CA ALA A 307 11.41 1.37 9.93
C ALA A 307 10.01 0.80 10.26
N ALA A 308 8.93 1.53 9.94
CA ALA A 308 7.56 1.06 10.11
C ALA A 308 7.30 -0.23 9.33
N SER A 309 7.73 -0.28 8.08
CA SER A 309 7.61 -1.45 7.23
C SER A 309 8.49 -2.61 7.70
N CYS A 310 9.71 -2.33 8.16
CA CYS A 310 10.61 -3.32 8.78
C CYS A 310 9.92 -4.01 9.97
N LEU A 311 9.39 -3.25 10.91
CA LEU A 311 8.69 -3.77 12.09
C LEU A 311 7.43 -4.55 11.70
N LYS A 312 6.68 -4.10 10.70
CA LYS A 312 5.49 -4.81 10.21
C LYS A 312 5.80 -6.24 9.75
N HIS A 313 6.94 -6.48 9.13
CA HIS A 313 7.33 -7.83 8.71
C HIS A 313 7.42 -8.84 9.86
N SER A 314 7.55 -8.40 11.10
CA SER A 314 7.59 -9.24 12.31
C SER A 314 6.21 -9.58 12.87
N ILE A 315 5.12 -9.07 12.26
CA ILE A 315 3.76 -9.15 12.79
C ILE A 315 2.85 -9.91 11.82
N PRO A 316 2.10 -10.94 12.27
CA PRO A 316 1.11 -11.63 11.43
C PRO A 316 -0.04 -10.72 11.01
N GLY A 317 -0.55 -10.95 9.78
CA GLY A 317 -1.63 -10.16 9.17
C GLY A 317 -1.09 -9.00 8.34
N ASP A 318 -1.97 -8.33 7.59
CA ASP A 318 -1.58 -7.29 6.62
C ASP A 318 -1.47 -5.91 7.27
N PHE A 319 -2.29 -5.63 8.29
CA PHE A 319 -2.30 -4.33 8.94
C PHE A 319 -1.02 -4.09 9.74
N ASN A 320 -0.51 -2.88 9.62
CA ASN A 320 0.50 -2.38 10.53
C ASN A 320 -0.11 -2.23 11.94
N LYS A 321 0.53 -2.86 12.92
CA LYS A 321 0.12 -2.84 14.33
C LYS A 321 1.22 -2.22 15.21
N VAL A 322 2.14 -1.51 14.58
CA VAL A 322 3.30 -0.90 15.23
C VAL A 322 2.94 0.51 15.67
N SER A 323 3.30 0.88 16.88
CA SER A 323 3.11 2.25 17.37
C SER A 323 4.17 3.20 16.79
N LYS A 324 3.85 4.50 16.78
CA LYS A 324 4.79 5.55 16.36
C LYS A 324 6.09 5.53 17.19
N ASP A 325 5.97 5.27 18.50
CA ASP A 325 7.13 5.21 19.41
C ASP A 325 8.05 4.03 19.12
N GLU A 326 7.50 2.88 18.71
CA GLU A 326 8.32 1.73 18.29
C GLU A 326 9.11 2.05 17.02
N VAL A 327 8.47 2.72 16.06
CA VAL A 327 9.14 3.15 14.82
C VAL A 327 10.25 4.14 15.13
N LEU A 328 9.99 5.19 15.90
CA LEU A 328 10.97 6.20 16.27
C LEU A 328 12.17 5.61 17.04
N ARG A 329 11.93 4.63 17.90
CA ARG A 329 13.02 3.89 18.57
C ARG A 329 13.91 3.16 17.58
N LEU A 330 13.33 2.48 16.60
CA LEU A 330 14.11 1.79 15.58
C LEU A 330 14.91 2.80 14.73
N CYS A 331 14.33 3.92 14.35
CA CYS A 331 15.04 5.00 13.64
C CYS A 331 16.23 5.58 14.46
N SER A 332 16.12 5.59 15.80
CA SER A 332 17.23 6.04 16.67
C SER A 332 18.34 5.00 16.89
N GLY A 333 18.25 3.84 16.22
CA GLY A 333 19.25 2.77 16.26
C GLY A 333 19.01 1.69 17.34
N ASP A 334 17.89 1.76 18.10
CA ASP A 334 17.55 0.69 19.05
C ASP A 334 16.88 -0.50 18.33
N ALA A 335 17.70 -1.31 17.69
CA ALA A 335 17.32 -2.59 17.07
C ALA A 335 17.54 -3.80 18.00
N SER A 336 17.73 -3.58 19.31
CA SER A 336 18.17 -4.62 20.24
C SER A 336 17.12 -5.70 20.51
N GLY A 337 15.84 -5.45 20.24
CA GLY A 337 14.73 -6.36 20.55
C GLY A 337 14.58 -6.66 22.05
N ARG A 338 15.18 -5.86 22.93
CA ARG A 338 15.08 -6.04 24.39
C ARG A 338 13.68 -5.76 24.90
N VAL A 339 13.32 -6.45 25.98
CA VAL A 339 12.02 -6.22 26.66
C VAL A 339 11.91 -4.76 27.10
N VAL A 340 10.91 -4.08 26.61
CA VAL A 340 10.51 -2.73 27.05
C VAL A 340 9.65 -2.88 28.31
N ARG A 341 10.01 -2.19 29.39
CA ARG A 341 9.30 -2.22 30.70
C ARG A 341 8.73 -0.86 31.03
#